data_83b6f168870fb2ad8c151063f6d8cce9
#
_entry.id   83b6f168870fb2ad8c151063f6d8cce9
#
_cell.length_a   1.000
_cell.length_b   1.000
_cell.length_c   1.000
_cell.angle_alpha   90.00
_cell.angle_beta   90.00
_cell.angle_gamma   90.00
#
_symmetry.space_group_name_H-M   'P 1'
#
loop_
_entity.id
_entity.type
_entity.pdbx_description
1 polymer ?
#
loop_
_entity_poly.entity_id
_entity_poly.type
_entity_poly.pdbx_seq_one_letter_code
_entity_poly.pdbx_strand_id
1 'polypeptide(L)'
;VPDYTTAMQNRLGANDIQRSLSPAGPPPTQGGALQLSPDDVTGGGALSDCSDGSAELQRCGPAPALTGITGWLNTPDGKPLDPAVVRGKVILIDFWAYSCINCQRAIPHVIDWYDRYHDSGFLVIGVHTPEYAFERVPGNVASGAADLHIGYPIALDNDYATWNNYQNLYWPAEYLIDATGQVRHTKFGEGDYDGTERLIRELLTAAHPGARLPAPANTADTTPQSRLTPETYLGVGKAGNYGGTGDYRSGTATLSYPATLGEDRFALRGRWTLDDQGATAAGDDCAVRLNYTAKDVYAVVGGTGTLTVTRDGTTTTTPIGGAPTLHRIVADDSAHRDQLDMRVSPGLQVFSFTFG
;
A
#
# COMPACT_ATOMS: atom_id res chain seq x y z
N VAL A 1 -6.81 -7.75 17.35
CA VAL A 1 -7.43 -7.35 16.07
C VAL A 1 -7.33 -8.56 15.15
N PRO A 2 -8.42 -9.02 14.50
CA PRO A 2 -8.29 -10.11 13.54
C PRO A 2 -7.50 -9.61 12.33
N ASP A 3 -6.39 -10.25 12.06
CA ASP A 3 -5.43 -9.93 11.01
C ASP A 3 -5.95 -10.37 9.63
N TYR A 4 -6.94 -9.64 9.10
CA TYR A 4 -7.55 -9.97 7.80
C TYR A 4 -6.69 -9.53 6.62
N THR A 5 -5.92 -8.46 6.76
CA THR A 5 -4.97 -7.98 5.76
C THR A 5 -3.84 -8.99 5.58
N THR A 6 -3.26 -9.49 6.65
CA THR A 6 -2.19 -10.50 6.64
C THR A 6 -2.63 -11.81 6.02
N ALA A 7 -3.85 -12.30 6.33
CA ALA A 7 -4.32 -13.58 5.81
C ALA A 7 -4.56 -13.58 4.29
N MET A 8 -4.80 -12.43 3.68
CA MET A 8 -5.06 -12.33 2.25
C MET A 8 -3.82 -11.98 1.44
N GLN A 9 -2.98 -11.11 1.94
CA GLN A 9 -1.66 -10.86 1.37
C GLN A 9 -0.83 -12.15 1.38
N ASN A 10 -0.98 -13.02 2.39
CA ASN A 10 -0.42 -14.36 2.40
C ASN A 10 -1.01 -15.31 1.34
N ARG A 11 -2.24 -15.11 0.85
CA ARG A 11 -2.84 -15.92 -0.23
C ARG A 11 -2.40 -15.51 -1.63
N LEU A 12 -2.09 -14.24 -1.82
CA LEU A 12 -1.68 -13.67 -3.11
C LEU A 12 -0.20 -13.29 -3.12
N GLY A 13 0.61 -13.81 -2.26
CA GLY A 13 2.02 -13.54 -2.00
C GLY A 13 2.64 -12.44 -2.87
N ALA A 14 3.43 -11.55 -2.30
CA ALA A 14 4.13 -10.48 -3.04
C ALA A 14 4.82 -10.99 -4.33
N ASN A 15 5.19 -12.27 -4.37
CA ASN A 15 5.73 -12.96 -5.55
C ASN A 15 4.76 -13.03 -6.73
N ASP A 16 3.44 -13.11 -6.51
CA ASP A 16 2.45 -13.16 -7.59
C ASP A 16 2.17 -11.75 -8.12
N ILE A 17 2.17 -10.75 -7.24
CA ILE A 17 2.11 -9.34 -7.62
C ILE A 17 3.37 -8.97 -8.40
N GLN A 18 4.55 -9.29 -7.90
CA GLN A 18 5.81 -9.04 -8.57
C GLN A 18 5.88 -9.72 -9.94
N ARG A 19 5.43 -10.98 -10.08
CA ARG A 19 5.36 -11.68 -11.37
C ARG A 19 4.42 -11.00 -12.36
N SER A 20 3.25 -10.53 -11.91
CA SER A 20 2.29 -9.81 -12.77
C SER A 20 2.82 -8.45 -13.26
N LEU A 21 3.82 -7.91 -12.57
CA LEU A 21 4.45 -6.62 -12.89
C LEU A 21 5.80 -6.75 -13.62
N SER A 22 6.35 -7.96 -13.72
CA SER A 22 7.69 -8.16 -14.33
C SER A 22 7.69 -7.70 -15.79
N PRO A 23 8.45 -6.65 -16.15
CA PRO A 23 8.66 -6.29 -17.54
C PRO A 23 9.65 -7.27 -18.17
N ALA A 24 9.41 -7.61 -19.41
CA ALA A 24 10.42 -8.23 -20.27
C ALA A 24 11.42 -7.14 -20.71
N GLY A 25 12.34 -6.74 -19.82
CA GLY A 25 13.35 -5.73 -20.11
C GLY A 25 14.62 -5.88 -19.26
N PRO A 26 15.78 -5.35 -19.72
CA PRO A 26 17.00 -5.39 -18.93
C PRO A 26 16.84 -4.56 -17.65
N PRO A 27 17.48 -4.97 -16.53
CA PRO A 27 17.42 -4.22 -15.29
C PRO A 27 17.96 -2.80 -15.49
N PRO A 28 17.37 -1.79 -14.83
CA PRO A 28 17.85 -0.42 -14.91
C PRO A 28 19.27 -0.32 -14.39
N THR A 29 20.04 0.61 -14.97
CA THR A 29 21.41 0.95 -14.53
C THR A 29 21.38 1.37 -13.07
N GLN A 30 22.13 0.65 -12.25
CA GLN A 30 22.22 0.78 -10.80
C GLN A 30 22.50 2.23 -10.36
N GLY A 31 21.52 2.85 -9.75
CA GLY A 31 21.74 3.91 -8.77
C GLY A 31 22.52 3.27 -7.58
N GLY A 32 23.54 3.96 -7.06
CA GLY A 32 24.33 3.44 -5.93
C GLY A 32 23.43 3.07 -4.75
N ALA A 33 23.78 2.01 -4.03
CA ALA A 33 23.06 1.59 -2.83
C ALA A 33 23.16 2.66 -1.73
N LEU A 34 22.05 3.00 -1.09
CA LEU A 34 22.06 3.82 0.13
C LEU A 34 22.20 2.89 1.34
N GLN A 35 23.38 2.93 1.97
CA GLN A 35 23.64 2.17 3.19
C GLN A 35 23.01 2.88 4.40
N LEU A 36 22.24 2.15 5.18
CA LEU A 36 21.60 2.63 6.42
C LEU A 36 22.36 2.16 7.66
N SER A 37 23.17 1.11 7.52
CA SER A 37 24.06 0.60 8.56
C SER A 37 25.52 0.90 8.17
N PRO A 38 26.40 1.25 9.12
CA PRO A 38 27.84 1.23 8.90
C PRO A 38 28.34 -0.16 8.51
N ASP A 39 29.37 -0.25 7.68
CA ASP A 39 29.95 -1.52 7.18
C ASP A 39 30.49 -2.43 8.30
N ASP A 40 30.76 -1.87 9.48
CA ASP A 40 31.34 -2.53 10.65
C ASP A 40 30.31 -2.92 11.71
N VAL A 41 29.01 -2.77 11.44
CA VAL A 41 27.95 -3.17 12.38
C VAL A 41 27.89 -4.69 12.48
N THR A 42 28.57 -5.23 13.48
CA THR A 42 28.57 -6.66 13.83
C THR A 42 27.47 -6.98 14.86
N GLY A 43 26.24 -6.49 14.63
CA GLY A 43 25.08 -6.83 15.46
C GLY A 43 24.58 -8.23 15.08
N GLY A 44 24.47 -9.15 16.05
CA GLY A 44 23.77 -10.42 15.83
C GLY A 44 22.26 -10.15 15.66
N GLY A 45 21.60 -10.99 14.87
CA GLY A 45 20.17 -10.94 14.58
C GLY A 45 19.88 -10.89 13.09
N ALA A 46 18.67 -11.29 12.71
CA ALA A 46 18.14 -11.20 11.37
C ALA A 46 16.72 -10.61 11.41
N LEU A 47 16.21 -10.10 10.29
CA LEU A 47 14.84 -9.56 10.23
C LEU A 47 13.80 -10.58 10.69
N SER A 48 14.05 -11.88 10.43
CA SER A 48 13.20 -12.99 10.87
C SER A 48 13.16 -13.19 12.39
N ASP A 49 14.10 -12.60 13.14
CA ASP A 49 14.14 -12.72 14.60
C ASP A 49 13.18 -11.75 15.28
N CYS A 50 12.58 -10.84 14.52
CA CYS A 50 11.63 -9.87 15.04
C CYS A 50 10.18 -10.30 14.85
N SER A 51 9.40 -10.07 15.90
CA SER A 51 7.96 -10.27 15.88
C SER A 51 7.27 -8.99 15.39
N ASP A 52 6.33 -9.15 14.47
CA ASP A 52 5.48 -8.05 14.01
C ASP A 52 4.75 -7.37 15.18
N GLY A 53 4.78 -6.04 15.21
CA GLY A 53 4.06 -5.22 16.18
C GLY A 53 4.47 -5.45 17.65
N SER A 54 5.72 -5.87 17.90
CA SER A 54 6.21 -6.03 19.27
C SER A 54 6.08 -4.74 20.07
N ALA A 55 5.60 -4.86 21.31
CA ALA A 55 5.51 -3.72 22.23
C ALA A 55 6.88 -3.22 22.70
N GLU A 56 7.96 -3.94 22.45
CA GLU A 56 9.30 -3.61 22.91
C GLU A 56 10.29 -3.59 21.75
N LEU A 57 11.36 -2.79 21.88
CA LEU A 57 12.47 -2.78 20.93
C LEU A 57 13.18 -4.12 20.90
N GLN A 58 13.35 -4.66 19.70
CA GLN A 58 13.97 -5.96 19.45
C GLN A 58 15.37 -5.78 18.83
N ARG A 59 16.03 -6.88 18.45
CA ARG A 59 17.29 -6.90 17.72
C ARG A 59 17.13 -7.70 16.44
N CYS A 60 16.74 -7.01 15.37
CA CYS A 60 16.40 -7.61 14.07
C CYS A 60 17.59 -7.62 13.08
N GLY A 61 18.79 -7.34 13.57
CA GLY A 61 20.01 -7.26 12.74
C GLY A 61 20.20 -5.91 12.05
N PRO A 62 21.28 -5.78 11.25
CA PRO A 62 21.57 -4.56 10.52
C PRO A 62 20.50 -4.26 9.48
N ALA A 63 20.18 -2.97 9.31
CA ALA A 63 19.22 -2.53 8.31
C ALA A 63 19.74 -2.83 6.90
N PRO A 64 18.97 -3.51 6.05
CA PRO A 64 19.35 -3.72 4.66
C PRO A 64 19.49 -2.40 3.91
N ALA A 65 20.42 -2.35 2.94
CA ALA A 65 20.56 -1.20 2.07
C ALA A 65 19.36 -1.00 1.15
N LEU A 66 19.05 0.27 0.83
CA LEU A 66 18.13 0.57 -0.28
C LEU A 66 18.88 0.41 -1.59
N THR A 67 18.44 -0.52 -2.42
CA THR A 67 19.05 -0.85 -3.72
C THR A 67 18.02 -0.84 -4.83
N GLY A 68 18.45 -0.69 -6.08
CA GLY A 68 17.55 -0.74 -7.23
C GLY A 68 16.53 0.42 -7.28
N ILE A 69 16.79 1.51 -6.56
CA ILE A 69 15.90 2.68 -6.56
C ILE A 69 15.97 3.36 -7.92
N THR A 70 14.82 3.48 -8.57
CA THR A 70 14.68 4.01 -9.92
C THR A 70 14.49 5.53 -9.98
N GLY A 71 14.21 6.16 -8.83
CA GLY A 71 14.04 7.60 -8.70
C GLY A 71 13.75 8.01 -7.26
N TRP A 72 13.83 9.31 -7.01
CA TRP A 72 13.55 9.91 -5.70
C TRP A 72 12.58 11.07 -5.84
N LEU A 73 11.69 11.23 -4.86
CA LEU A 73 10.82 12.40 -4.71
C LEU A 73 11.09 13.05 -3.36
N ASN A 74 10.76 14.34 -3.24
CA ASN A 74 10.97 15.13 -2.03
C ASN A 74 12.43 15.15 -1.54
N THR A 75 13.37 15.01 -2.48
CA THR A 75 14.81 15.15 -2.23
C THR A 75 15.35 16.28 -3.09
N PRO A 76 16.47 16.92 -2.72
CA PRO A 76 17.10 17.96 -3.54
C PRO A 76 17.40 17.46 -4.96
N ASP A 77 16.84 18.17 -5.96
CA ASP A 77 16.99 17.86 -7.40
C ASP A 77 16.52 16.44 -7.79
N GLY A 78 15.70 15.76 -6.98
CA GLY A 78 15.29 14.37 -7.23
C GLY A 78 16.44 13.36 -7.14
N LYS A 79 17.54 13.72 -6.45
CA LYS A 79 18.72 12.86 -6.30
C LYS A 79 18.61 11.94 -5.08
N PRO A 80 19.35 10.83 -5.06
CA PRO A 80 19.47 9.99 -3.86
C PRO A 80 19.85 10.81 -2.63
N LEU A 81 19.39 10.39 -1.45
CA LEU A 81 19.81 10.98 -0.19
C LEU A 81 21.35 10.81 -0.01
N ASP A 82 21.98 11.87 0.46
CA ASP A 82 23.39 11.79 0.87
C ASP A 82 23.51 10.85 2.09
N PRO A 83 24.44 9.87 2.07
CA PRO A 83 24.71 9.01 3.24
C PRO A 83 24.96 9.78 4.54
N ALA A 84 25.44 11.04 4.46
CA ALA A 84 25.63 11.88 5.64
C ALA A 84 24.29 12.27 6.30
N VAL A 85 23.19 12.33 5.56
CA VAL A 85 21.86 12.68 6.07
C VAL A 85 21.28 11.55 6.91
N VAL A 86 21.58 10.29 6.59
CA VAL A 86 21.04 9.11 7.29
C VAL A 86 21.88 8.73 8.52
N ARG A 87 23.15 9.12 8.54
CA ARG A 87 24.10 8.69 9.58
C ARG A 87 23.69 9.23 10.97
N GLY A 88 23.58 8.33 11.96
CA GLY A 88 23.27 8.68 13.34
C GLY A 88 21.81 9.09 13.57
N LYS A 89 20.94 8.91 12.59
CA LYS A 89 19.51 9.17 12.71
C LYS A 89 18.76 7.92 13.16
N VAL A 90 17.66 8.13 13.86
CA VAL A 90 16.61 7.11 13.99
C VAL A 90 15.81 7.17 12.70
N ILE A 91 15.67 6.04 12.01
CA ILE A 91 15.08 6.00 10.66
C ILE A 91 13.85 5.10 10.68
N LEU A 92 12.76 5.56 10.05
CA LEU A 92 11.62 4.73 9.68
C LEU A 92 11.65 4.49 8.18
N ILE A 93 11.75 3.23 7.78
CA ILE A 93 11.45 2.79 6.41
C ILE A 93 9.98 2.42 6.37
N ASP A 94 9.22 3.11 5.53
CA ASP A 94 7.79 2.91 5.33
C ASP A 94 7.54 2.43 3.90
N PHE A 95 7.18 1.15 3.73
CA PHE A 95 6.78 0.58 2.44
C PHE A 95 5.31 0.89 2.18
N TRP A 96 5.04 1.58 1.08
CA TRP A 96 3.70 2.05 0.74
C TRP A 96 3.42 2.03 -0.77
N ALA A 97 2.15 2.13 -1.13
CA ALA A 97 1.68 2.37 -2.49
C ALA A 97 0.56 3.41 -2.45
N TYR A 98 0.49 4.30 -3.44
CA TYR A 98 -0.40 5.45 -3.34
C TYR A 98 -1.88 5.10 -3.50
N SER A 99 -2.22 3.97 -4.14
CA SER A 99 -3.60 3.50 -4.27
C SER A 99 -4.02 2.48 -3.21
N CYS A 100 -3.15 2.18 -2.23
CA CYS A 100 -3.44 1.28 -1.12
C CYS A 100 -4.20 2.02 -0.01
N ILE A 101 -5.43 1.61 0.31
CA ILE A 101 -6.25 2.29 1.34
C ILE A 101 -5.64 2.19 2.74
N ASN A 102 -5.04 1.03 3.10
CA ASN A 102 -4.41 0.83 4.39
C ASN A 102 -3.21 1.79 4.55
N CYS A 103 -2.45 2.00 3.46
CA CYS A 103 -1.36 2.98 3.43
C CYS A 103 -1.90 4.40 3.61
N GLN A 104 -3.00 4.75 2.90
CA GLN A 104 -3.60 6.09 3.02
C GLN A 104 -4.10 6.39 4.44
N ARG A 105 -4.50 5.37 5.22
CA ARG A 105 -4.86 5.51 6.64
C ARG A 105 -3.64 5.62 7.56
N ALA A 106 -2.53 4.94 7.24
CA ALA A 106 -1.29 5.00 8.01
C ALA A 106 -0.49 6.29 7.79
N ILE A 107 -0.42 6.79 6.55
CA ILE A 107 0.40 7.94 6.15
C ILE A 107 0.20 9.20 7.02
N PRO A 108 -1.00 9.62 7.44
CA PRO A 108 -1.16 10.78 8.33
C PRO A 108 -0.40 10.66 9.66
N HIS A 109 -0.27 9.45 10.22
CA HIS A 109 0.53 9.19 11.42
C HIS A 109 2.02 9.31 11.13
N VAL A 110 2.48 8.74 10.01
CA VAL A 110 3.90 8.82 9.59
C VAL A 110 4.31 10.28 9.31
N ILE A 111 3.44 11.07 8.68
CA ILE A 111 3.65 12.52 8.47
C ILE A 111 3.76 13.25 9.81
N ASP A 112 2.82 13.01 10.75
CA ASP A 112 2.82 13.68 12.06
C ASP A 112 4.09 13.34 12.86
N TRP A 113 4.57 12.08 12.82
CA TRP A 113 5.85 11.71 13.43
C TRP A 113 7.04 12.39 12.77
N TYR A 114 7.07 12.44 11.43
CA TYR A 114 8.13 13.13 10.69
C TYR A 114 8.19 14.61 11.06
N ASP A 115 7.05 15.30 10.99
CA ASP A 115 6.96 16.74 11.26
C ASP A 115 7.35 17.09 12.71
N ARG A 116 7.04 16.21 13.66
CA ARG A 116 7.37 16.42 15.08
C ARG A 116 8.81 16.13 15.42
N TYR A 117 9.40 15.10 14.81
CA TYR A 117 10.66 14.54 15.31
C TYR A 117 11.86 14.71 14.38
N HIS A 118 11.68 15.23 13.15
CA HIS A 118 12.80 15.35 12.21
C HIS A 118 13.93 16.24 12.77
N ASP A 119 13.63 17.35 13.46
CA ASP A 119 14.60 18.20 14.13
C ASP A 119 15.29 17.53 15.33
N SER A 120 14.65 16.48 15.87
CA SER A 120 15.19 15.69 17.00
C SER A 120 16.04 14.48 16.54
N GLY A 121 16.34 14.38 15.24
CA GLY A 121 17.15 13.31 14.71
C GLY A 121 16.38 12.13 14.11
N PHE A 122 15.08 12.29 13.85
CA PHE A 122 14.26 11.30 13.15
C PHE A 122 14.28 11.53 11.64
N LEU A 123 14.24 10.46 10.87
CA LEU A 123 14.09 10.49 9.41
C LEU A 123 13.07 9.45 8.98
N VAL A 124 12.16 9.82 8.08
CA VAL A 124 11.32 8.86 7.37
C VAL A 124 11.82 8.75 5.94
N ILE A 125 11.91 7.54 5.43
CA ILE A 125 12.10 7.24 4.01
C ILE A 125 10.93 6.37 3.56
N GLY A 126 10.00 6.96 2.81
CA GLY A 126 8.93 6.23 2.16
C GLY A 126 9.49 5.42 1.00
N VAL A 127 9.35 4.12 1.02
CA VAL A 127 9.73 3.24 -0.10
C VAL A 127 8.45 2.89 -0.86
N HIS A 128 8.23 3.61 -1.96
CA HIS A 128 7.09 3.34 -2.82
C HIS A 128 7.37 2.12 -3.69
N THR A 129 6.71 1.01 -3.39
CA THR A 129 6.81 -0.24 -4.15
C THR A 129 5.47 -0.52 -4.81
N PRO A 130 5.40 -0.65 -6.14
CA PRO A 130 4.14 -0.69 -6.89
C PRO A 130 3.35 -1.97 -6.64
N GLU A 131 2.05 -1.85 -6.37
CA GLU A 131 1.09 -2.94 -6.36
C GLU A 131 0.51 -3.19 -7.75
N TYR A 132 0.44 -2.12 -8.57
CA TYR A 132 -0.08 -2.12 -9.94
C TYR A 132 0.92 -1.52 -10.93
N ALA A 133 0.78 -1.87 -12.21
CA ALA A 133 1.67 -1.38 -13.25
C ALA A 133 1.68 0.16 -13.39
N PHE A 134 0.55 0.82 -13.17
CA PHE A 134 0.43 2.27 -13.23
C PHE A 134 1.20 2.99 -12.10
N GLU A 135 1.50 2.32 -11.01
CA GLU A 135 2.28 2.84 -9.88
C GLU A 135 3.79 2.87 -10.14
N ARG A 136 4.24 2.29 -11.25
CA ARG A 136 5.63 2.43 -11.74
C ARG A 136 5.91 3.77 -12.41
N VAL A 137 4.87 4.53 -12.75
CA VAL A 137 4.99 5.82 -13.43
C VAL A 137 5.33 6.90 -12.40
N PRO A 138 6.54 7.51 -12.42
CA PRO A 138 6.97 8.46 -11.39
C PRO A 138 6.01 9.66 -11.24
N GLY A 139 5.41 10.12 -12.33
CA GLY A 139 4.43 11.22 -12.30
C GLY A 139 3.15 10.86 -11.55
N ASN A 140 2.69 9.61 -11.63
CA ASN A 140 1.53 9.14 -10.86
C ASN A 140 1.85 9.08 -9.36
N VAL A 141 3.04 8.58 -9.02
CA VAL A 141 3.50 8.53 -7.62
C VAL A 141 3.66 9.92 -7.04
N ALA A 142 4.24 10.86 -7.82
CA ALA A 142 4.38 12.25 -7.40
C ALA A 142 3.03 12.93 -7.15
N SER A 143 2.03 12.67 -8.02
CA SER A 143 0.66 13.17 -7.83
C SER A 143 0.03 12.56 -6.57
N GLY A 144 0.10 11.24 -6.41
CA GLY A 144 -0.45 10.56 -5.23
C GLY A 144 0.21 11.02 -3.93
N ALA A 145 1.54 11.21 -3.92
CA ALA A 145 2.27 11.75 -2.77
C ALA A 145 1.84 13.19 -2.43
N ALA A 146 1.61 14.03 -3.44
CA ALA A 146 1.12 15.40 -3.25
C ALA A 146 -0.30 15.42 -2.70
N ASP A 147 -1.19 14.59 -3.22
CA ASP A 147 -2.57 14.45 -2.74
C ASP A 147 -2.64 13.97 -1.29
N LEU A 148 -1.69 13.12 -0.89
CA LEU A 148 -1.53 12.61 0.49
C LEU A 148 -0.68 13.53 1.38
N HIS A 149 -0.20 14.67 0.86
CA HIS A 149 0.60 15.65 1.59
C HIS A 149 1.93 15.11 2.16
N ILE A 150 2.53 14.12 1.50
CA ILE A 150 3.79 13.53 1.94
C ILE A 150 4.95 14.49 1.69
N GLY A 151 5.61 14.95 2.78
CA GLY A 151 6.75 15.86 2.73
C GLY A 151 8.12 15.18 2.92
N TYR A 152 8.15 13.95 3.45
CA TYR A 152 9.40 13.21 3.66
C TYR A 152 9.95 12.60 2.35
N PRO A 153 11.26 12.25 2.28
CA PRO A 153 11.87 11.61 1.13
C PRO A 153 11.18 10.32 0.71
N ILE A 154 11.02 10.13 -0.60
CA ILE A 154 10.42 8.93 -1.18
C ILE A 154 11.40 8.30 -2.17
N ALA A 155 11.69 7.00 -1.99
CA ALA A 155 12.45 6.15 -2.89
C ALA A 155 11.49 5.32 -3.76
N LEU A 156 11.67 5.32 -5.08
CA LEU A 156 10.85 4.53 -6.01
C LEU A 156 11.49 3.16 -6.24
N ASP A 157 10.93 2.13 -5.61
CA ASP A 157 11.40 0.73 -5.67
C ASP A 157 10.62 -0.07 -6.72
N ASN A 158 10.63 0.42 -7.99
CA ASN A 158 9.83 -0.15 -9.07
C ASN A 158 10.14 -1.62 -9.38
N ASP A 159 11.35 -2.09 -9.08
CA ASP A 159 11.81 -3.45 -9.37
C ASP A 159 11.86 -4.34 -8.13
N TYR A 160 11.32 -3.89 -7.00
CA TYR A 160 11.24 -4.63 -5.75
C TYR A 160 12.61 -5.02 -5.14
N ALA A 161 13.69 -4.37 -5.53
CA ALA A 161 15.02 -4.71 -5.03
C ALA A 161 15.16 -4.42 -3.53
N THR A 162 14.71 -3.25 -3.09
CA THR A 162 14.68 -2.89 -1.67
C THR A 162 13.64 -3.69 -0.92
N TRP A 163 12.45 -3.88 -1.47
CA TRP A 163 11.42 -4.75 -0.92
C TRP A 163 11.94 -6.15 -0.59
N ASN A 164 12.66 -6.76 -1.54
CA ASN A 164 13.22 -8.10 -1.36
C ASN A 164 14.36 -8.11 -0.33
N ASN A 165 15.19 -7.07 -0.26
CA ASN A 165 16.24 -6.94 0.76
C ASN A 165 15.65 -6.92 2.18
N TYR A 166 14.51 -6.25 2.36
CA TYR A 166 13.77 -6.19 3.63
C TYR A 166 12.89 -7.42 3.87
N GLN A 167 12.87 -8.39 2.95
CA GLN A 167 11.99 -9.57 2.99
C GLN A 167 10.53 -9.17 3.21
N ASN A 168 10.13 -8.00 2.66
CA ASN A 168 8.80 -7.46 2.87
C ASN A 168 7.74 -8.23 2.08
N LEU A 169 6.51 -8.27 2.63
CA LEU A 169 5.37 -8.98 2.05
C LEU A 169 4.08 -8.16 2.11
N TYR A 170 4.11 -6.95 2.69
CA TYR A 170 2.91 -6.20 3.07
C TYR A 170 2.96 -4.72 2.68
N TRP A 171 1.79 -4.15 2.44
CA TRP A 171 1.53 -2.71 2.37
C TRP A 171 0.42 -2.34 3.37
N PRO A 172 0.65 -1.33 4.26
CA PRO A 172 1.93 -0.73 4.58
C PRO A 172 2.83 -1.69 5.37
N ALA A 173 4.14 -1.40 5.42
CA ALA A 173 5.05 -2.10 6.31
C ALA A 173 6.15 -1.14 6.79
N GLU A 174 6.38 -1.12 8.08
CA GLU A 174 7.29 -0.22 8.75
C GLU A 174 8.47 -0.98 9.36
N TYR A 175 9.68 -0.44 9.18
CA TYR A 175 10.91 -0.95 9.80
C TYR A 175 11.60 0.21 10.51
N LEU A 176 11.63 0.16 11.85
CA LEU A 176 12.23 1.19 12.67
C LEU A 176 13.68 0.85 12.97
N ILE A 177 14.60 1.76 12.64
CA ILE A 177 16.06 1.59 12.67
C ILE A 177 16.62 2.57 13.69
N ASP A 178 17.51 2.12 14.59
CA ASP A 178 18.18 2.98 15.53
C ASP A 178 19.36 3.76 14.92
N ALA A 179 19.92 4.71 15.67
CA ALA A 179 21.00 5.57 15.24
C ALA A 179 22.32 4.81 14.93
N THR A 180 22.41 3.53 15.27
CA THR A 180 23.55 2.65 14.93
C THR A 180 23.30 1.84 13.67
N GLY A 181 22.11 1.94 13.06
CA GLY A 181 21.74 1.23 11.83
C GLY A 181 21.17 -0.17 12.09
N GLN A 182 20.72 -0.49 13.31
CA GLN A 182 20.06 -1.76 13.62
C GLN A 182 18.55 -1.61 13.48
N VAL A 183 17.89 -2.58 12.82
CA VAL A 183 16.43 -2.69 12.86
C VAL A 183 16.01 -3.13 14.26
N ARG A 184 15.09 -2.38 14.86
CA ARG A 184 14.66 -2.54 16.25
C ARG A 184 13.18 -2.88 16.40
N HIS A 185 12.40 -2.65 15.36
CA HIS A 185 10.97 -2.94 15.35
C HIS A 185 10.50 -3.12 13.92
N THR A 186 9.50 -3.98 13.74
CA THR A 186 8.78 -4.18 12.48
C THR A 186 7.28 -4.10 12.75
N LYS A 187 6.55 -3.44 11.87
CA LYS A 187 5.08 -3.38 11.92
C LYS A 187 4.53 -3.62 10.52
N PHE A 188 3.71 -4.65 10.38
CA PHE A 188 3.08 -5.01 9.13
C PHE A 188 1.58 -4.70 9.16
N GLY A 189 1.10 -4.05 8.08
CA GLY A 189 -0.26 -3.52 8.05
C GLY A 189 -0.42 -2.25 8.89
N GLU A 190 -1.63 -1.71 8.91
CA GLU A 190 -2.01 -0.49 9.63
C GLU A 190 -2.27 -0.74 11.12
N GLY A 191 -2.39 0.36 11.92
CA GLY A 191 -2.73 0.33 13.35
C GLY A 191 -1.53 0.27 14.30
N ASP A 192 -1.79 0.30 15.62
CA ASP A 192 -0.81 0.38 16.71
C ASP A 192 0.13 1.60 16.60
N TYR A 193 -0.39 2.73 16.14
CA TYR A 193 0.39 3.94 15.92
C TYR A 193 1.00 4.51 17.22
N ASP A 194 0.26 4.48 18.33
CA ASP A 194 0.78 4.91 19.64
C ASP A 194 1.94 4.02 20.12
N GLY A 195 1.87 2.71 19.81
CA GLY A 195 2.94 1.75 20.11
C GLY A 195 4.21 2.06 19.33
N THR A 196 4.08 2.22 18.00
CA THR A 196 5.20 2.58 17.12
C THR A 196 5.80 3.93 17.52
N GLU A 197 4.99 4.97 17.76
CA GLU A 197 5.48 6.28 18.19
C GLU A 197 6.26 6.22 19.53
N ARG A 198 5.77 5.45 20.48
CA ARG A 198 6.47 5.26 21.75
C ARG A 198 7.89 4.69 21.53
N LEU A 199 8.04 3.72 20.62
CA LEU A 199 9.33 3.13 20.28
C LEU A 199 10.24 4.11 19.54
N ILE A 200 9.69 4.94 18.62
CA ILE A 200 10.42 6.04 17.98
C ILE A 200 11.01 6.98 19.05
N ARG A 201 10.20 7.41 20.00
CA ARG A 201 10.59 8.32 21.09
C ARG A 201 11.65 7.69 22.01
N GLU A 202 11.55 6.39 22.28
CA GLU A 202 12.55 5.64 23.05
C GLU A 202 13.92 5.66 22.36
N LEU A 203 13.96 5.37 21.05
CA LEU A 203 15.20 5.40 20.27
C LEU A 203 15.79 6.81 20.14
N LEU A 204 14.96 7.84 19.96
CA LEU A 204 15.42 9.23 19.90
C LEU A 204 16.03 9.67 21.25
N THR A 205 15.40 9.29 22.36
CA THR A 205 15.94 9.57 23.71
C THR A 205 17.27 8.84 23.94
N ALA A 206 17.40 7.60 23.46
CA ALA A 206 18.63 6.83 23.57
C ALA A 206 19.75 7.41 22.68
N ALA A 207 19.42 7.87 21.46
CA ALA A 207 20.39 8.49 20.56
C ALA A 207 20.87 9.87 21.04
N HIS A 208 19.98 10.64 21.71
CA HIS A 208 20.25 12.01 22.15
C HIS A 208 19.86 12.19 23.64
N PRO A 209 20.65 11.66 24.58
CA PRO A 209 20.35 11.78 26.01
C PRO A 209 20.21 13.24 26.43
N GLY A 210 19.08 13.58 27.05
CA GLY A 210 18.77 14.94 27.49
C GLY A 210 18.03 15.82 26.46
N ALA A 211 17.80 15.36 25.24
CA ALA A 211 16.93 16.05 24.31
C ALA A 211 15.47 16.07 24.82
N ARG A 212 14.82 17.22 24.67
CA ARG A 212 13.38 17.37 24.99
C ARG A 212 12.60 17.10 23.72
N LEU A 213 11.94 15.96 23.63
CA LEU A 213 11.05 15.65 22.53
C LEU A 213 9.73 16.45 22.63
N PRO A 214 9.13 16.83 21.50
CA PRO A 214 7.77 17.38 21.46
C PRO A 214 6.77 16.43 22.14
N ALA A 215 5.55 16.92 22.40
CA ALA A 215 4.44 16.08 22.84
C ALA A 215 4.15 14.98 21.80
N PRO A 216 3.64 13.80 22.20
CA PRO A 216 3.22 12.77 21.27
C PRO A 216 2.19 13.28 20.26
N ALA A 217 2.10 12.60 19.13
CA ALA A 217 1.07 12.79 18.11
C ALA A 217 -0.34 12.56 18.70
N ASN A 218 -1.35 13.13 18.06
CA ASN A 218 -2.75 12.88 18.39
C ASN A 218 -3.60 12.65 17.14
N THR A 219 -2.98 12.22 16.06
CA THR A 219 -3.66 11.84 14.82
C THR A 219 -4.65 10.72 15.12
N ALA A 220 -5.90 10.88 14.66
CA ALA A 220 -6.95 9.90 14.94
C ALA A 220 -6.67 8.58 14.21
N ASP A 221 -6.71 7.47 14.96
CA ASP A 221 -6.63 6.13 14.37
C ASP A 221 -7.96 5.80 13.69
N THR A 222 -7.91 5.65 12.36
CA THR A 222 -9.05 5.29 11.52
C THR A 222 -9.01 3.84 11.04
N THR A 223 -8.12 3.03 11.61
CA THR A 223 -8.01 1.59 11.31
C THR A 223 -9.34 0.89 11.59
N PRO A 224 -9.93 0.16 10.63
CA PRO A 224 -11.18 -0.55 10.84
C PRO A 224 -11.08 -1.59 11.96
N GLN A 225 -12.07 -1.59 12.86
CA GLN A 225 -12.10 -2.49 14.01
C GLN A 225 -13.07 -3.67 13.83
N SER A 226 -13.82 -3.70 12.72
CA SER A 226 -14.76 -4.77 12.39
C SER A 226 -14.20 -5.71 11.32
N ARG A 227 -14.83 -6.89 11.18
CA ARG A 227 -14.54 -7.75 10.02
C ARG A 227 -14.93 -7.03 8.74
N LEU A 228 -14.01 -7.01 7.79
CA LEU A 228 -14.22 -6.48 6.45
C LEU A 228 -14.16 -7.62 5.42
N THR A 229 -14.76 -7.38 4.27
CA THR A 229 -14.47 -8.16 3.06
C THR A 229 -12.98 -8.00 2.74
N PRO A 230 -12.30 -9.11 2.42
CA PRO A 230 -10.91 -9.06 2.00
C PRO A 230 -10.70 -8.27 0.70
N GLU A 231 -9.47 -7.74 0.50
CA GLU A 231 -9.05 -7.12 -0.75
C GLU A 231 -9.48 -7.94 -1.96
N THR A 232 -10.15 -7.32 -2.92
CA THR A 232 -10.82 -8.00 -4.02
C THR A 232 -10.22 -7.57 -5.35
N TYR A 233 -9.26 -8.34 -5.85
CA TYR A 233 -8.58 -8.08 -7.12
C TYR A 233 -9.38 -8.58 -8.32
N LEU A 234 -9.35 -7.82 -9.43
CA LEU A 234 -9.96 -8.19 -10.70
C LEU A 234 -8.94 -8.71 -11.73
N GLY A 235 -7.64 -8.59 -11.48
CA GLY A 235 -6.62 -9.20 -12.33
C GLY A 235 -6.72 -10.73 -12.36
N VAL A 236 -6.58 -11.34 -13.54
CA VAL A 236 -6.89 -12.77 -13.77
C VAL A 236 -6.15 -13.70 -12.80
N GLY A 237 -4.87 -13.45 -12.54
CA GLY A 237 -4.07 -14.27 -11.62
C GLY A 237 -4.40 -14.06 -10.15
N LYS A 238 -5.16 -13.02 -9.80
CA LYS A 238 -5.45 -12.59 -8.42
C LYS A 238 -6.94 -12.69 -8.06
N ALA A 239 -7.83 -12.96 -9.01
CA ALA A 239 -9.28 -12.93 -8.84
C ALA A 239 -9.83 -14.18 -8.12
N GLY A 240 -9.27 -14.53 -6.96
CA GLY A 240 -9.63 -15.75 -6.21
C GLY A 240 -11.07 -15.76 -5.67
N ASN A 241 -11.74 -14.62 -5.61
CA ASN A 241 -13.12 -14.47 -5.16
C ASN A 241 -14.11 -14.13 -6.28
N TYR A 242 -13.76 -14.37 -7.55
CA TYR A 242 -14.71 -14.30 -8.65
C TYR A 242 -15.81 -15.35 -8.47
N GLY A 243 -17.06 -14.91 -8.53
CA GLY A 243 -18.25 -15.74 -8.36
C GLY A 243 -19.22 -15.68 -9.53
N GLY A 244 -18.82 -15.05 -10.65
CA GLY A 244 -19.62 -14.96 -11.86
C GLY A 244 -19.66 -16.23 -12.70
N THR A 245 -20.40 -16.19 -13.80
CA THR A 245 -20.45 -17.27 -14.79
C THR A 245 -19.55 -16.95 -15.97
N GLY A 246 -19.01 -18.00 -16.59
CA GLY A 246 -18.06 -17.89 -17.69
C GLY A 246 -16.60 -18.02 -17.24
N ASP A 247 -15.71 -18.17 -18.23
CA ASP A 247 -14.28 -18.33 -17.98
C ASP A 247 -13.63 -17.00 -17.66
N TYR A 248 -13.10 -16.88 -16.44
CA TYR A 248 -12.34 -15.70 -16.01
C TYR A 248 -10.86 -15.88 -16.35
N ARG A 249 -10.48 -15.51 -17.57
CA ARG A 249 -9.11 -15.66 -18.10
C ARG A 249 -8.76 -14.49 -19.01
N SER A 250 -7.47 -14.25 -19.24
CA SER A 250 -6.98 -13.16 -20.09
C SER A 250 -7.61 -13.20 -21.48
N GLY A 251 -8.00 -12.02 -21.98
CA GLY A 251 -8.67 -11.80 -23.24
C GLY A 251 -10.06 -11.19 -23.08
N THR A 252 -10.79 -11.10 -24.18
CA THR A 252 -12.13 -10.50 -24.20
C THR A 252 -13.19 -11.59 -24.09
N ALA A 253 -14.09 -11.45 -23.12
CA ALA A 253 -15.19 -12.38 -22.85
C ALA A 253 -16.49 -11.63 -22.54
N THR A 254 -17.63 -12.27 -22.83
CA THR A 254 -18.94 -11.85 -22.32
C THR A 254 -19.26 -12.66 -21.08
N LEU A 255 -19.43 -11.98 -19.96
CA LEU A 255 -19.64 -12.54 -18.64
C LEU A 255 -21.05 -12.24 -18.15
N SER A 256 -21.55 -13.01 -17.18
CA SER A 256 -22.88 -12.86 -16.63
C SER A 256 -22.86 -13.05 -15.11
N TYR A 257 -23.83 -12.45 -14.45
CA TYR A 257 -24.05 -12.67 -13.04
C TYR A 257 -24.58 -14.09 -12.79
N PRO A 258 -24.19 -14.74 -11.68
CA PRO A 258 -24.83 -15.96 -11.23
C PRO A 258 -26.24 -15.66 -10.72
N ALA A 259 -27.07 -16.69 -10.56
CA ALA A 259 -28.38 -16.55 -9.95
C ALA A 259 -28.31 -16.01 -8.50
N THR A 260 -27.26 -16.41 -7.77
CA THR A 260 -26.95 -15.94 -6.41
C THR A 260 -25.45 -15.75 -6.31
N LEU A 261 -25.02 -14.60 -5.85
CA LEU A 261 -23.62 -14.30 -5.57
C LEU A 261 -23.32 -14.57 -4.09
N GLY A 262 -22.27 -15.35 -3.81
CA GLY A 262 -21.83 -15.66 -2.44
C GLY A 262 -21.27 -14.45 -1.70
N GLU A 263 -21.02 -14.62 -0.40
CA GLU A 263 -20.38 -13.63 0.46
C GLU A 263 -18.95 -13.35 0.01
N ASP A 264 -18.51 -12.08 0.16
CA ASP A 264 -17.17 -11.62 -0.17
C ASP A 264 -16.76 -11.99 -1.61
N ARG A 265 -17.75 -11.98 -2.55
CA ARG A 265 -17.57 -12.33 -3.94
C ARG A 265 -17.95 -11.18 -4.87
N PHE A 266 -17.28 -11.13 -6.02
CA PHE A 266 -17.70 -10.26 -7.12
C PHE A 266 -18.06 -11.07 -8.37
N ALA A 267 -18.87 -10.47 -9.23
CA ALA A 267 -19.20 -11.00 -10.55
C ALA A 267 -19.26 -9.87 -11.58
N LEU A 268 -18.92 -10.18 -12.82
CA LEU A 268 -18.99 -9.26 -13.94
C LEU A 268 -20.19 -9.60 -14.84
N ARG A 269 -20.78 -8.57 -15.45
CA ARG A 269 -21.78 -8.68 -16.52
C ARG A 269 -21.38 -7.79 -17.67
N GLY A 270 -21.66 -8.25 -18.90
CA GLY A 270 -21.33 -7.53 -20.14
C GLY A 270 -20.03 -8.03 -20.77
N ARG A 271 -19.54 -7.29 -21.74
CA ARG A 271 -18.32 -7.61 -22.48
C ARG A 271 -17.10 -6.95 -21.84
N TRP A 272 -16.17 -7.76 -21.35
CA TRP A 272 -14.97 -7.32 -20.64
C TRP A 272 -13.70 -7.81 -21.32
N THR A 273 -12.65 -7.00 -21.29
CA THR A 273 -11.28 -7.43 -21.57
C THR A 273 -10.54 -7.60 -20.26
N LEU A 274 -10.08 -8.81 -19.97
CA LEU A 274 -9.41 -9.20 -18.74
C LEU A 274 -7.92 -9.35 -18.98
N ASP A 275 -7.10 -8.85 -18.07
CA ASP A 275 -5.65 -9.03 -18.03
C ASP A 275 -5.17 -9.29 -16.60
N ASP A 276 -3.85 -9.40 -16.40
CA ASP A 276 -3.26 -9.67 -15.08
C ASP A 276 -3.41 -8.49 -14.10
N GLN A 277 -3.75 -7.31 -14.59
CA GLN A 277 -3.92 -6.11 -13.77
C GLN A 277 -5.38 -5.89 -13.35
N GLY A 278 -6.34 -6.17 -14.22
CA GLY A 278 -7.74 -5.87 -13.94
C GLY A 278 -8.71 -6.25 -15.05
N ALA A 279 -9.89 -5.65 -15.00
CA ALA A 279 -10.97 -5.83 -15.97
C ALA A 279 -11.31 -4.51 -16.63
N THR A 280 -11.18 -4.43 -17.97
CA THR A 280 -11.54 -3.26 -18.77
C THR A 280 -12.91 -3.44 -19.40
N ALA A 281 -13.80 -2.48 -19.18
CA ALA A 281 -15.13 -2.47 -19.79
C ALA A 281 -15.03 -2.30 -21.31
N ALA A 282 -15.54 -3.28 -22.07
CA ALA A 282 -15.47 -3.31 -23.53
C ALA A 282 -16.86 -3.12 -24.21
N GLY A 283 -17.87 -2.73 -23.44
CA GLY A 283 -19.24 -2.49 -23.90
C GLY A 283 -20.05 -1.61 -22.95
N ASP A 284 -21.19 -1.11 -23.41
CA ASP A 284 -22.02 -0.17 -22.63
C ASP A 284 -22.82 -0.83 -21.49
N ASP A 285 -22.94 -2.15 -21.51
CA ASP A 285 -23.68 -2.94 -20.51
C ASP A 285 -22.80 -3.51 -19.41
N CYS A 286 -21.52 -3.10 -19.37
CA CYS A 286 -20.55 -3.57 -18.37
C CYS A 286 -20.95 -3.14 -16.96
N ALA A 287 -21.03 -4.13 -16.06
CA ALA A 287 -21.29 -3.88 -14.65
C ALA A 287 -20.58 -4.92 -13.77
N VAL A 288 -20.24 -4.50 -12.56
CA VAL A 288 -19.72 -5.33 -11.47
C VAL A 288 -20.78 -5.46 -10.42
N ARG A 289 -21.07 -6.67 -9.96
CA ARG A 289 -21.82 -6.95 -8.73
C ARG A 289 -20.83 -7.37 -7.66
N LEU A 290 -20.97 -6.79 -6.47
CA LEU A 290 -20.10 -7.07 -5.33
C LEU A 290 -20.95 -7.31 -4.08
N ASN A 291 -20.76 -8.46 -3.43
CA ASN A 291 -21.24 -8.73 -2.08
C ASN A 291 -20.10 -8.48 -1.11
N TYR A 292 -20.34 -7.61 -0.13
CA TYR A 292 -19.29 -7.16 0.77
C TYR A 292 -19.79 -6.98 2.22
N THR A 293 -18.85 -6.87 3.13
CA THR A 293 -19.03 -6.41 4.51
C THR A 293 -18.04 -5.30 4.76
N ALA A 294 -18.50 -4.06 4.87
CA ALA A 294 -17.68 -2.88 5.12
C ALA A 294 -18.52 -1.69 5.53
N LYS A 295 -17.91 -0.63 6.03
CA LYS A 295 -18.45 0.71 6.17
C LYS A 295 -18.24 1.50 4.88
N ASP A 296 -17.02 1.51 4.39
CA ASP A 296 -16.62 2.20 3.17
C ASP A 296 -16.17 1.17 2.12
N VAL A 297 -16.54 1.39 0.86
CA VAL A 297 -16.04 0.61 -0.28
C VAL A 297 -15.31 1.55 -1.22
N TYR A 298 -14.13 1.14 -1.62
CA TYR A 298 -13.30 1.84 -2.57
C TYR A 298 -13.06 0.97 -3.79
N ALA A 299 -12.92 1.59 -4.96
CA ALA A 299 -12.51 0.95 -6.19
C ALA A 299 -11.23 1.61 -6.71
N VAL A 300 -10.23 0.81 -7.06
CA VAL A 300 -9.06 1.29 -7.80
C VAL A 300 -9.40 1.23 -9.28
N VAL A 301 -9.40 2.39 -9.94
CA VAL A 301 -9.90 2.53 -11.32
C VAL A 301 -8.99 3.45 -12.13
N GLY A 302 -8.81 3.13 -13.41
CA GLY A 302 -8.11 3.96 -14.39
C GLY A 302 -8.89 4.16 -15.67
N GLY A 303 -8.51 5.18 -16.44
CA GLY A 303 -9.19 5.58 -17.68
C GLY A 303 -10.01 6.85 -17.51
N THR A 304 -10.91 7.12 -18.47
CA THR A 304 -11.79 8.31 -18.45
C THR A 304 -13.23 7.87 -18.68
N GLY A 305 -14.14 8.28 -17.80
CA GLY A 305 -15.55 7.89 -17.89
C GLY A 305 -16.28 8.08 -16.57
N THR A 306 -17.24 7.22 -16.29
CA THR A 306 -18.05 7.26 -15.06
C THR A 306 -18.25 5.87 -14.48
N LEU A 307 -18.27 5.81 -13.15
CA LEU A 307 -18.83 4.70 -12.38
C LEU A 307 -20.21 5.11 -11.88
N THR A 308 -21.18 4.22 -12.02
CA THR A 308 -22.54 4.43 -11.50
C THR A 308 -22.90 3.28 -10.58
N VAL A 309 -22.90 3.55 -9.28
CA VAL A 309 -23.20 2.58 -8.22
C VAL A 309 -24.69 2.64 -7.89
N THR A 310 -25.34 1.49 -7.91
CA THR A 310 -26.75 1.34 -7.47
C THR A 310 -26.79 0.41 -6.26
N ARG A 311 -27.43 0.88 -5.18
CA ARG A 311 -27.60 0.17 -3.93
C ARG A 311 -28.93 0.57 -3.32
N ASP A 312 -29.77 -0.39 -2.93
CA ASP A 312 -31.10 -0.18 -2.34
C ASP A 312 -31.98 0.83 -3.11
N GLY A 313 -31.91 0.77 -4.46
CA GLY A 313 -32.64 1.69 -5.32
C GLY A 313 -32.06 3.10 -5.44
N THR A 314 -31.00 3.41 -4.69
CA THR A 314 -30.27 4.69 -4.78
C THR A 314 -29.11 4.56 -5.76
N THR A 315 -28.91 5.57 -6.58
CA THR A 315 -27.85 5.61 -7.59
C THR A 315 -26.93 6.80 -7.36
N THR A 316 -25.63 6.53 -7.29
CA THR A 316 -24.56 7.55 -7.19
C THR A 316 -23.62 7.41 -8.39
N THR A 317 -23.22 8.54 -8.99
CA THR A 317 -22.31 8.56 -10.13
C THR A 317 -21.03 9.30 -9.77
N THR A 318 -19.88 8.65 -10.03
CA THR A 318 -18.54 9.18 -9.80
C THR A 318 -17.81 9.37 -11.14
N PRO A 319 -17.40 10.59 -11.50
CA PRO A 319 -16.56 10.81 -12.67
C PRO A 319 -15.15 10.26 -12.42
N ILE A 320 -14.57 9.61 -13.42
CA ILE A 320 -13.23 9.04 -13.40
C ILE A 320 -12.37 9.73 -14.46
N GLY A 321 -11.14 10.09 -14.09
CA GLY A 321 -10.16 10.68 -14.99
C GLY A 321 -8.82 10.89 -14.28
N GLY A 322 -7.80 11.25 -15.05
CA GLY A 322 -6.44 11.40 -14.52
C GLY A 322 -5.67 10.09 -14.38
N ALA A 323 -4.68 10.07 -13.49
CA ALA A 323 -3.94 8.85 -13.15
C ALA A 323 -4.86 7.83 -12.49
N PRO A 324 -4.66 6.52 -12.74
CA PRO A 324 -5.40 5.50 -12.01
C PRO A 324 -5.20 5.67 -10.49
N THR A 325 -6.27 5.62 -9.74
CA THR A 325 -6.24 5.82 -8.28
C THR A 325 -7.46 5.20 -7.59
N LEU A 326 -7.48 5.35 -6.28
CA LEU A 326 -8.54 4.91 -5.39
C LEU A 326 -9.73 5.90 -5.39
N HIS A 327 -10.94 5.38 -5.56
CA HIS A 327 -12.18 6.15 -5.48
C HIS A 327 -13.12 5.55 -4.45
N ARG A 328 -13.56 6.33 -3.46
CA ARG A 328 -14.59 5.88 -2.52
C ARG A 328 -15.94 5.86 -3.23
N ILE A 329 -16.54 4.70 -3.36
CA ILE A 329 -17.80 4.47 -4.08
C ILE A 329 -18.99 4.19 -3.16
N VAL A 330 -18.73 3.82 -1.91
CA VAL A 330 -19.73 3.69 -0.83
C VAL A 330 -19.16 4.34 0.43
N ALA A 331 -20.05 5.02 1.18
CA ALA A 331 -19.75 5.57 2.50
C ALA A 331 -20.99 5.42 3.38
N ASP A 332 -20.88 4.60 4.42
CA ASP A 332 -21.95 4.35 5.40
C ASP A 332 -21.52 4.80 6.80
N ASP A 333 -22.46 4.81 7.73
CA ASP A 333 -22.18 5.18 9.13
C ASP A 333 -21.49 4.05 9.91
N SER A 334 -21.74 2.79 9.52
CA SER A 334 -21.17 1.60 10.16
C SER A 334 -20.96 0.46 9.19
N ALA A 335 -20.05 -0.45 9.54
CA ALA A 335 -19.80 -1.65 8.75
C ALA A 335 -20.99 -2.62 8.83
N HIS A 336 -21.50 -3.05 7.68
CA HIS A 336 -22.54 -4.05 7.55
C HIS A 336 -22.39 -4.83 6.24
N ARG A 337 -23.12 -5.92 6.12
CA ARG A 337 -23.18 -6.68 4.88
C ARG A 337 -24.16 -6.02 3.92
N ASP A 338 -23.73 -5.87 2.66
CA ASP A 338 -24.56 -5.34 1.60
C ASP A 338 -24.13 -5.86 0.21
N GLN A 339 -24.92 -5.52 -0.81
CA GLN A 339 -24.62 -5.77 -2.21
C GLN A 339 -24.73 -4.48 -3.02
N LEU A 340 -23.78 -4.23 -3.88
CA LEU A 340 -23.89 -3.16 -4.87
C LEU A 340 -23.81 -3.69 -6.30
N ASP A 341 -24.40 -2.95 -7.22
CA ASP A 341 -24.19 -3.05 -8.66
C ASP A 341 -23.52 -1.76 -9.16
N MET A 342 -22.33 -1.89 -9.74
CA MET A 342 -21.55 -0.77 -10.29
C MET A 342 -21.49 -0.89 -11.81
N ARG A 343 -22.15 0.01 -12.53
CA ARG A 343 -21.97 0.16 -13.99
C ARG A 343 -20.67 0.89 -14.27
N VAL A 344 -19.96 0.45 -15.29
CA VAL A 344 -18.64 0.93 -15.65
C VAL A 344 -18.67 1.40 -17.10
N SER A 345 -18.32 2.66 -17.35
CA SER A 345 -18.24 3.21 -18.71
C SER A 345 -17.21 2.44 -19.54
N PRO A 346 -17.45 2.26 -20.86
CA PRO A 346 -16.47 1.65 -21.75
C PRO A 346 -15.10 2.32 -21.69
N GLY A 347 -14.05 1.52 -21.67
CA GLY A 347 -12.66 1.96 -21.60
C GLY A 347 -12.12 2.17 -20.18
N LEU A 348 -12.96 2.19 -19.15
CA LEU A 348 -12.49 2.16 -17.76
C LEU A 348 -11.97 0.76 -17.41
N GLN A 349 -10.84 0.71 -16.72
CA GLN A 349 -10.27 -0.49 -16.13
C GLN A 349 -10.47 -0.46 -14.60
N VAL A 350 -11.07 -1.49 -14.06
CA VAL A 350 -11.22 -1.72 -12.61
C VAL A 350 -10.16 -2.73 -12.19
N PHE A 351 -9.33 -2.35 -11.22
CA PHE A 351 -8.20 -3.16 -10.73
C PHE A 351 -8.56 -3.96 -9.49
N SER A 352 -9.14 -3.31 -8.49
CA SER A 352 -9.58 -3.95 -7.24
C SER A 352 -10.71 -3.19 -6.57
N PHE A 353 -11.30 -3.85 -5.56
CA PHE A 353 -12.07 -3.22 -4.49
C PHE A 353 -11.35 -3.43 -3.17
N THR A 354 -11.33 -2.39 -2.36
CA THR A 354 -10.78 -2.39 -1.02
C THR A 354 -11.77 -1.74 -0.04
N PHE A 355 -11.61 -2.00 1.25
CA PHE A 355 -12.68 -1.81 2.22
C PHE A 355 -12.20 -1.06 3.47
N GLY A 356 -13.15 -0.29 4.08
CA GLY A 356 -12.89 0.50 5.28
C GLY A 356 -14.05 0.53 6.26
#